data_15aed1d0dc2c19cd72ed3d89c746b2e0
#
_entry.id   15aed1d0dc2c19cd72ed3d89c746b2e0
#
_cell.length_a   1.000
_cell.length_b   1.000
_cell.length_c   1.000
_cell.angle_alpha   90.00
_cell.angle_beta   90.00
_cell.angle_gamma   90.00
#
_symmetry.space_group_name_H-M   'P 1'
#
loop_
_entity.id
_entity.type
_entity.pdbx_description
1 polymer ?
#
loop_
_entity_poly.entity_id
_entity_poly.type
_entity_poly.pdbx_seq_one_letter_code
_entity_poly.pdbx_strand_id
1 'polypeptide(L)'
;MNASFTQALLAARDAAGPQHYPQGALYVVATPIGNLADITLRALHVLQLVDAIACEDTRHTQAMLRIYGITKPLLAAHQHNEHEAAQHIISRLHAGERV
;
A
#
# COMPACT_ATOMS: atom_id res chain seq x y z
N MET A 1 14.39 -2.78 21.56
CA MET A 1 14.84 -2.70 20.17
C MET A 1 13.68 -2.89 19.25
N ASN A 2 13.50 -2.01 18.29
CA ASN A 2 12.41 -2.13 17.33
C ASN A 2 12.78 -3.10 16.21
N ALA A 3 11.77 -3.86 15.77
CA ALA A 3 11.94 -4.71 14.61
C ALA A 3 12.24 -3.85 13.37
N SER A 4 13.09 -4.36 12.49
CA SER A 4 13.41 -3.70 11.22
C SER A 4 12.95 -4.58 10.06
N PHE A 5 12.26 -3.97 9.11
CA PHE A 5 11.82 -4.65 7.90
C PHE A 5 12.70 -4.33 6.68
N THR A 6 13.88 -3.73 6.91
CA THR A 6 14.77 -3.35 5.81
C THR A 6 15.11 -4.52 4.89
N GLN A 7 15.49 -5.67 5.47
CA GLN A 7 15.80 -6.86 4.67
C GLN A 7 14.54 -7.42 4.00
N ALA A 8 13.41 -7.36 4.66
CA ALA A 8 12.14 -7.80 4.07
C ALA A 8 11.76 -6.96 2.86
N LEU A 9 11.98 -5.63 2.91
CA LEU A 9 11.73 -4.74 1.79
C LEU A 9 12.61 -5.10 0.58
N LEU A 10 13.87 -5.40 0.81
CA LEU A 10 14.78 -5.82 -0.23
C LEU A 10 14.38 -7.17 -0.82
N ALA A 11 14.05 -8.13 0.03
CA ALA A 11 13.59 -9.46 -0.40
C ALA A 11 12.28 -9.36 -1.21
N ALA A 12 11.36 -8.50 -0.80
CA ALA A 12 10.12 -8.28 -1.51
C ALA A 12 10.38 -7.74 -2.92
N ARG A 13 11.28 -6.77 -3.05
CA ARG A 13 11.65 -6.21 -4.34
C ARG A 13 12.32 -7.24 -5.22
N ASP A 14 13.21 -8.04 -4.68
CA ASP A 14 13.92 -9.08 -5.44
C ASP A 14 12.96 -10.17 -5.93
N ALA A 15 12.05 -10.64 -5.07
CA ALA A 15 11.15 -11.74 -5.39
C ALA A 15 9.95 -11.29 -6.22
N ALA A 16 9.34 -10.15 -5.91
CA ALA A 16 8.10 -9.69 -6.53
C ALA A 16 8.31 -8.59 -7.56
N GLY A 17 9.42 -7.88 -7.54
CA GLY A 17 9.70 -6.78 -8.45
C GLY A 17 9.63 -7.14 -9.93
N PRO A 18 10.13 -8.32 -10.36
CA PRO A 18 10.07 -8.71 -11.76
C PRO A 18 8.66 -9.01 -12.31
N GLN A 19 7.66 -9.07 -11.44
CA GLN A 19 6.28 -9.30 -11.87
C GLN A 19 5.71 -8.06 -12.57
N HIS A 20 4.56 -8.24 -13.23
CA HIS A 20 3.93 -7.17 -13.99
C HIS A 20 3.02 -6.32 -13.11
N TYR A 21 3.24 -4.99 -13.14
CA TYR A 21 2.46 -4.04 -12.37
C TYR A 21 2.03 -2.86 -13.27
N PRO A 22 0.91 -2.99 -13.98
CA PRO A 22 0.46 -1.94 -14.92
C PRO A 22 0.16 -0.62 -14.22
N GLN A 23 0.41 0.48 -14.92
CA GLN A 23 0.01 1.82 -14.50
C GLN A 23 -1.50 1.99 -14.66
N GLY A 24 -2.07 2.96 -13.95
CA GLY A 24 -3.50 3.23 -14.02
C GLY A 24 -4.35 2.08 -13.48
N ALA A 25 -3.79 1.27 -12.59
CA ALA A 25 -4.47 0.10 -12.02
C ALA A 25 -4.62 0.24 -10.52
N LEU A 26 -5.72 -0.30 -10.02
CA LEU A 26 -6.01 -0.40 -8.60
C LEU A 26 -5.50 -1.75 -8.09
N TYR A 27 -4.72 -1.72 -7.02
CA TYR A 27 -4.18 -2.91 -6.38
C TYR A 27 -4.87 -3.15 -5.05
N VAL A 28 -5.59 -4.25 -4.94
CA VAL A 28 -6.22 -4.63 -3.67
C VAL A 28 -5.23 -5.47 -2.88
N VAL A 29 -4.80 -4.95 -1.74
CA VAL A 29 -3.75 -5.57 -0.93
C VAL A 29 -4.30 -6.00 0.41
N ALA A 30 -4.14 -7.29 0.72
CA ALA A 30 -4.46 -7.81 2.04
C ALA A 30 -3.31 -7.49 2.99
N THR A 31 -3.62 -6.84 4.11
CA THR A 31 -2.64 -6.53 5.15
C THR A 31 -2.86 -7.44 6.37
N PRO A 32 -1.80 -7.68 7.16
CA PRO A 32 -1.90 -8.60 8.29
C PRO A 32 -2.84 -8.11 9.38
N ILE A 33 -3.47 -9.08 10.05
CA ILE A 33 -4.25 -8.84 11.26
C ILE A 33 -3.45 -9.44 12.42
N GLY A 34 -3.04 -8.60 13.36
CA GLY A 34 -2.36 -9.02 14.59
C GLY A 34 -0.85 -9.08 14.50
N ASN A 35 -0.27 -9.69 13.48
CA ASN A 35 1.19 -9.81 13.38
C ASN A 35 1.70 -9.28 12.04
N LEU A 36 2.47 -8.18 12.08
CA LEU A 36 2.95 -7.52 10.88
C LEU A 36 3.91 -8.38 10.04
N ALA A 37 4.52 -9.41 10.64
CA ALA A 37 5.39 -10.32 9.90
C ALA A 37 4.62 -11.29 8.99
N ASP A 38 3.30 -11.33 9.08
CA ASP A 38 2.47 -12.18 8.23
C ASP A 38 2.18 -11.57 6.86
N ILE A 39 2.78 -10.44 6.53
CA ILE A 39 2.60 -9.81 5.21
C ILE A 39 3.31 -10.65 4.14
N THR A 40 2.69 -10.73 2.96
CA THR A 40 3.34 -11.43 1.84
C THR A 40 4.42 -10.55 1.21
N LEU A 41 5.40 -11.17 0.56
CA LEU A 41 6.43 -10.44 -0.16
C LEU A 41 5.82 -9.55 -1.26
N ARG A 42 4.83 -10.07 -1.97
CA ARG A 42 4.17 -9.30 -3.03
C ARG A 42 3.42 -8.10 -2.47
N ALA A 43 2.68 -8.26 -1.38
CA ALA A 43 1.98 -7.16 -0.73
C ALA A 43 2.96 -6.07 -0.29
N LEU A 44 4.07 -6.48 0.33
CA LEU A 44 5.08 -5.55 0.79
C LEU A 44 5.71 -4.78 -0.38
N HIS A 45 5.94 -5.45 -1.51
CA HIS A 45 6.46 -4.80 -2.70
C HIS A 45 5.45 -3.81 -3.30
N VAL A 46 4.18 -4.20 -3.41
CA VAL A 46 3.12 -3.33 -3.97
C VAL A 46 2.96 -2.07 -3.13
N LEU A 47 3.01 -2.17 -1.80
CA LEU A 47 2.93 -1.01 -0.92
C LEU A 47 4.07 -0.01 -1.16
N GLN A 48 5.24 -0.50 -1.58
CA GLN A 48 6.36 0.37 -1.95
C GLN A 48 6.22 0.96 -3.34
N LEU A 49 5.58 0.23 -4.24
CA LEU A 49 5.49 0.58 -5.66
C LEU A 49 4.43 1.64 -5.95
N VAL A 50 3.29 1.61 -5.27
CA VAL A 50 2.15 2.47 -5.57
C VAL A 50 2.43 3.94 -5.29
N ASP A 51 1.69 4.82 -5.97
CA ASP A 51 1.82 6.26 -5.82
C ASP A 51 1.04 6.79 -4.61
N ALA A 52 -0.04 6.10 -4.23
CA ALA A 52 -0.84 6.43 -3.07
C ALA A 52 -1.53 5.18 -2.56
N ILE A 53 -1.97 5.21 -1.31
CA ILE A 53 -2.67 4.09 -0.67
C ILE A 53 -4.00 4.61 -0.14
N ALA A 54 -5.08 3.97 -0.59
CA ALA A 54 -6.41 4.23 -0.05
C ALA A 54 -6.65 3.28 1.12
N CYS A 55 -7.17 3.80 2.22
CA CYS A 55 -7.39 3.01 3.41
C CYS A 55 -8.55 3.56 4.22
N GLU A 56 -9.16 2.72 5.03
CA GLU A 56 -10.30 3.08 5.84
C GLU A 56 -9.90 4.02 7.00
N ASP A 57 -8.83 3.68 7.70
CA ASP A 57 -8.29 4.46 8.82
C ASP A 57 -6.84 4.84 8.52
N THR A 58 -6.64 6.12 8.21
CA THR A 58 -5.31 6.62 7.83
C THR A 58 -4.30 6.55 8.98
N ARG A 59 -4.75 6.69 10.21
CA ARG A 59 -3.83 6.62 11.36
C ARG A 59 -3.30 5.21 11.55
N HIS A 60 -4.17 4.21 11.44
CA HIS A 60 -3.79 2.82 11.56
C HIS A 60 -2.82 2.42 10.44
N THR A 61 -3.15 2.78 9.21
CA THR A 61 -2.31 2.46 8.05
C THR A 61 -0.96 3.18 8.12
N GLN A 62 -0.95 4.45 8.54
CA GLN A 62 0.30 5.19 8.69
C GLN A 62 1.23 4.54 9.71
N ALA A 63 0.67 4.11 10.85
CA ALA A 63 1.46 3.44 11.88
C ALA A 63 2.05 2.12 11.36
N MET A 64 1.27 1.34 10.64
CA MET A 64 1.72 0.09 10.02
C MET A 64 2.85 0.34 9.02
N LEU A 65 2.64 1.28 8.10
CA LEU A 65 3.64 1.60 7.07
C LEU A 65 4.95 2.10 7.69
N ARG A 66 4.84 2.88 8.76
CA ARG A 66 6.02 3.39 9.46
C ARG A 66 6.88 2.24 9.99
N ILE A 67 6.24 1.21 10.55
CA ILE A 67 6.96 0.03 11.05
C ILE A 67 7.65 -0.70 9.92
N TYR A 68 7.01 -0.81 8.74
CA TYR A 68 7.64 -1.41 7.56
C TYR A 68 8.73 -0.53 6.95
N GLY A 69 8.77 0.75 7.29
CA GLY A 69 9.74 1.70 6.70
C GLY A 69 9.25 2.27 5.38
N ILE A 70 7.94 2.35 5.18
CA ILE A 70 7.32 2.84 3.95
C ILE A 70 6.60 4.16 4.22
N THR A 71 6.80 5.14 3.36
CA THR A 71 6.11 6.43 3.41
C THR A 71 5.37 6.65 2.10
N LYS A 72 4.05 6.81 2.16
CA LYS A 72 3.18 7.03 1.00
C LYS A 72 2.07 8.01 1.35
N PRO A 73 1.58 8.77 0.36
CA PRO A 73 0.35 9.55 0.56
C PRO A 73 -0.82 8.61 0.84
N LEU A 74 -1.63 8.96 1.83
CA LEU A 74 -2.79 8.16 2.22
C LEU A 74 -4.08 8.88 1.84
N LEU A 75 -5.04 8.13 1.31
CA LEU A 75 -6.36 8.61 0.93
C LEU A 75 -7.38 7.92 1.84
N ALA A 76 -8.15 8.71 2.57
CA ALA A 76 -9.20 8.15 3.42
C ALA A 76 -10.37 7.66 2.55
N ALA A 77 -10.73 6.39 2.69
CA ALA A 77 -11.84 5.79 1.96
C ALA A 77 -12.67 4.97 2.95
N HIS A 78 -13.71 5.58 3.51
CA HIS A 78 -14.59 4.97 4.50
C HIS A 78 -16.06 5.18 4.13
N GLN A 79 -16.95 4.57 4.90
CA GLN A 79 -18.39 4.57 4.56
C GLN A 79 -19.01 5.97 4.47
N HIS A 80 -18.41 6.99 5.09
CA HIS A 80 -18.96 8.35 5.11
C HIS A 80 -18.47 9.20 3.94
N ASN A 81 -17.45 8.75 3.17
CA ASN A 81 -16.93 9.50 2.03
C ASN A 81 -16.69 8.63 0.80
N GLU A 82 -17.35 7.46 0.71
CA GLU A 82 -17.12 6.48 -0.38
C GLU A 82 -17.17 7.09 -1.77
N HIS A 83 -18.16 7.92 -2.03
CA HIS A 83 -18.34 8.52 -3.35
C HIS A 83 -17.18 9.44 -3.72
N GLU A 84 -16.84 10.36 -2.82
CA GLU A 84 -15.73 11.29 -3.04
C GLU A 84 -14.39 10.57 -3.17
N ALA A 85 -14.17 9.58 -2.30
CA ALA A 85 -12.95 8.79 -2.34
C ALA A 85 -12.84 8.02 -3.66
N ALA A 86 -13.93 7.41 -4.12
CA ALA A 86 -13.96 6.69 -5.39
C ALA A 86 -13.62 7.62 -6.55
N GLN A 87 -14.20 8.83 -6.59
CA GLN A 87 -13.92 9.82 -7.62
C GLN A 87 -12.43 10.20 -7.63
N HIS A 88 -11.86 10.42 -6.47
CA HIS A 88 -10.45 10.80 -6.33
C HIS A 88 -9.53 9.68 -6.81
N ILE A 89 -9.83 8.44 -6.40
CA ILE A 89 -9.05 7.27 -6.83
C ILE A 89 -9.11 7.09 -8.34
N ILE A 90 -10.32 7.15 -8.91
CA ILE A 90 -10.51 7.03 -10.35
C ILE A 90 -9.71 8.08 -11.12
N SER A 91 -9.72 9.33 -10.63
CA SER A 91 -8.96 10.41 -11.25
C SER A 91 -7.46 10.11 -11.27
N ARG A 92 -6.92 9.55 -10.18
CA ARG A 92 -5.52 9.17 -10.11
C ARG A 92 -5.18 8.03 -11.07
N LEU A 93 -6.07 7.05 -11.18
CA LEU A 93 -5.88 5.92 -12.10
C LEU A 93 -5.87 6.40 -13.55
N HIS A 94 -6.78 7.32 -13.90
CA HIS A 94 -6.82 7.92 -15.24
C HIS A 94 -5.56 8.72 -15.54
N ALA A 95 -4.92 9.27 -14.53
CA ALA A 95 -3.65 9.98 -14.67
C ALA A 95 -2.44 9.02 -14.79
N GLY A 96 -2.67 7.71 -14.79
CA GLY A 96 -1.62 6.71 -14.92
C GLY A 96 -0.98 6.28 -13.61
N GLU A 97 -1.53 6.72 -12.47
CA GLU A 97 -1.00 6.33 -11.18
C GLU A 97 -1.41 4.92 -10.78
N ARG A 98 -0.63 4.32 -9.90
CA ARG A 98 -0.93 3.05 -9.24
C ARG A 98 -1.43 3.36 -7.83
N VAL A 99 -2.57 2.79 -7.45
CA VAL A 99 -3.16 3.03 -6.13
C VAL A 99 -3.47 1.71 -5.45
#